data_738f103555773fb021411451251bf176
#
_entry.id   738f103555773fb021411451251bf176
#
_cell.length_a   1.000
_cell.length_b   1.000
_cell.length_c   1.000
_cell.angle_alpha   90.00
_cell.angle_beta   90.00
_cell.angle_gamma   90.00
#
_symmetry.space_group_name_H-M   'P 1'
#
loop_
_entity.id
_entity.type
_entity.pdbx_description
1 polymer ?
#
loop_
_entity_poly.entity_id
_entity_poly.type
_entity_poly.pdbx_seq_one_letter_code
_entity_poly.pdbx_strand_id
1 'polypeptide(L)'
;MLDNWTGISMEAFKKIKTIVTPLDQINVDTDQIVPKQFLKLIQKSGFGKYLFYDWRYDENENQKQDFVLNDKKYQNSKILVTGENFGCGSSREHAVWALQDYGFLVIIAPSFADIFYSNCFKNGVLPIELEERMVEKLKHESGELEIDLENQVLKTKTEEIPFEISPYQKMILLEGLDEIAQTLQLEDKISEFEKHSKIPSVL
;
A
#
# COMPACT_ATOMS: atom_id res chain seq x y z
N MET A 1 -3.23 -24.39 -26.31
CA MET A 1 -4.13 -24.40 -25.13
C MET A 1 -3.42 -23.63 -24.03
N LEU A 2 -3.58 -22.31 -24.02
CA LEU A 2 -3.20 -21.42 -22.94
C LEU A 2 -4.47 -20.77 -22.43
N ASP A 3 -5.41 -21.67 -21.98
CA ASP A 3 -6.70 -21.25 -21.48
C ASP A 3 -6.57 -20.86 -20.01
N ASN A 4 -6.93 -19.60 -19.74
CA ASN A 4 -7.31 -19.05 -18.43
C ASN A 4 -6.21 -18.90 -17.36
N TRP A 5 -5.11 -18.28 -17.69
CA TRP A 5 -4.42 -17.47 -16.68
C TRP A 5 -5.16 -16.13 -16.53
N THR A 6 -6.26 -16.13 -15.80
CA THR A 6 -6.77 -14.90 -15.23
C THR A 6 -5.74 -14.51 -14.16
N GLY A 7 -4.70 -13.78 -14.58
CA GLY A 7 -3.78 -13.15 -13.67
C GLY A 7 -4.65 -12.41 -12.65
N ILE A 8 -4.33 -12.55 -11.37
CA ILE A 8 -4.95 -11.74 -10.32
C ILE A 8 -4.44 -10.34 -10.60
N SER A 9 -5.11 -9.62 -11.50
CA SER A 9 -4.82 -8.22 -11.72
C SER A 9 -5.15 -7.48 -10.43
N MET A 10 -4.25 -6.64 -9.99
CA MET A 10 -4.46 -5.73 -8.89
C MET A 10 -5.74 -4.91 -9.16
N GLU A 11 -6.56 -4.67 -8.15
CA GLU A 11 -7.75 -3.83 -8.35
C GLU A 11 -7.34 -2.41 -8.73
N ALA A 12 -7.87 -1.90 -9.84
CA ALA A 12 -7.61 -0.53 -10.28
C ALA A 12 -8.02 0.49 -9.21
N PHE A 13 -7.12 1.42 -8.91
CA PHE A 13 -7.36 2.44 -7.89
C PHE A 13 -8.50 3.35 -8.30
N LYS A 14 -9.51 3.44 -7.46
CA LYS A 14 -10.64 4.34 -7.61
C LYS A 14 -10.51 5.51 -6.64
N LYS A 15 -11.22 6.58 -6.93
CA LYS A 15 -11.35 7.69 -5.98
C LYS A 15 -11.82 7.17 -4.62
N ILE A 16 -11.12 7.53 -3.55
CA ILE A 16 -11.41 7.09 -2.18
C ILE A 16 -11.89 8.28 -1.37
N LYS A 17 -12.95 8.07 -0.60
CA LYS A 17 -13.43 9.05 0.37
C LYS A 17 -13.74 8.34 1.68
N THR A 18 -13.00 8.68 2.73
CA THR A 18 -13.10 8.03 4.04
C THR A 18 -12.46 8.89 5.13
N ILE A 19 -12.71 8.55 6.38
CA ILE A 19 -11.96 9.13 7.50
C ILE A 19 -10.50 8.69 7.48
N VAL A 20 -9.67 9.45 8.16
CA VAL A 20 -8.24 9.16 8.35
C VAL A 20 -8.03 8.34 9.62
N THR A 21 -7.16 7.34 9.58
CA THR A 21 -6.61 6.67 10.77
C THR A 21 -5.27 7.30 11.12
N PRO A 22 -5.15 8.05 12.21
CA PRO A 22 -3.89 8.64 12.63
C PRO A 22 -3.05 7.61 13.40
N LEU A 23 -1.86 7.29 12.91
CA LEU A 23 -0.86 6.50 13.62
C LEU A 23 0.29 7.43 14.03
N ASP A 24 0.30 7.87 15.28
CA ASP A 24 1.30 8.80 15.79
C ASP A 24 2.61 8.11 16.17
N GLN A 25 3.28 7.57 15.14
CA GLN A 25 4.54 6.86 15.24
C GLN A 25 5.49 7.29 14.12
N ILE A 26 6.78 7.37 14.41
CA ILE A 26 7.86 7.60 13.45
C ILE A 26 8.76 6.36 13.39
N ASN A 27 9.53 6.21 12.31
CA ASN A 27 10.47 5.10 12.12
C ASN A 27 9.82 3.73 12.29
N VAL A 28 8.58 3.59 11.82
CA VAL A 28 7.85 2.33 11.90
C VAL A 28 8.51 1.30 10.98
N ASP A 29 9.13 0.30 11.57
CA ASP A 29 9.80 -0.74 10.80
C ASP A 29 8.86 -1.87 10.37
N THR A 30 9.31 -2.67 9.40
CA THR A 30 8.51 -3.76 8.84
C THR A 30 8.25 -4.89 9.84
N ASP A 31 9.04 -5.05 10.92
CA ASP A 31 8.78 -6.00 12.00
C ASP A 31 7.67 -5.50 12.93
N GLN A 32 7.56 -4.18 13.09
CA GLN A 32 6.44 -3.57 13.82
C GLN A 32 5.14 -3.64 13.01
N ILE A 33 5.23 -3.49 11.69
CA ILE A 33 4.06 -3.66 10.80
C ILE A 33 3.57 -5.10 10.82
N VAL A 34 4.49 -6.09 10.63
CA VAL A 34 4.18 -7.53 10.73
C VAL A 34 5.32 -8.24 11.45
N PRO A 35 5.10 -8.72 12.69
CA PRO A 35 6.12 -9.46 13.45
C PRO A 35 6.61 -10.72 12.73
N LYS A 36 7.91 -11.01 12.88
CA LYS A 36 8.64 -12.09 12.17
C LYS A 36 7.99 -13.46 12.27
N GLN A 37 7.37 -13.76 13.42
CA GLN A 37 6.74 -15.07 13.65
C GLN A 37 5.62 -15.38 12.63
N PHE A 38 5.00 -14.37 12.01
CA PHE A 38 3.90 -14.54 11.07
C PHE A 38 4.35 -14.66 9.60
N LEU A 39 5.64 -14.47 9.31
CA LEU A 39 6.18 -14.51 7.94
C LEU A 39 6.25 -15.92 7.32
N LYS A 40 5.92 -16.96 8.09
CA LYS A 40 5.90 -18.35 7.60
C LYS A 40 4.67 -18.69 6.74
N LEU A 41 3.72 -17.78 6.64
CA LEU A 41 2.52 -17.95 5.82
C LEU A 41 2.88 -17.77 4.34
N ILE A 42 2.47 -18.73 3.51
CA ILE A 42 2.79 -18.75 2.07
C ILE A 42 1.77 -17.94 1.25
N GLN A 43 0.57 -17.72 1.79
CA GLN A 43 -0.51 -17.03 1.09
C GLN A 43 -0.38 -15.52 1.24
N LYS A 44 -0.67 -14.76 0.17
CA LYS A 44 -0.67 -13.28 0.19
C LYS A 44 -1.84 -12.68 1.00
N SER A 45 -2.86 -13.45 1.33
CA SER A 45 -4.05 -13.00 2.09
C SER A 45 -4.07 -13.55 3.51
N GLY A 46 -4.78 -12.86 4.41
CA GLY A 46 -4.90 -13.22 5.81
C GLY A 46 -3.82 -12.59 6.71
N PHE A 47 -3.03 -11.65 6.18
CA PHE A 47 -2.04 -10.91 6.95
C PHE A 47 -2.63 -9.72 7.74
N GLY A 48 -3.78 -9.20 7.36
CA GLY A 48 -4.41 -8.04 8.01
C GLY A 48 -4.65 -8.22 9.52
N LYS A 49 -4.92 -9.45 9.97
CA LYS A 49 -5.04 -9.76 11.39
C LYS A 49 -3.74 -9.61 12.18
N TYR A 50 -2.58 -9.67 11.50
CA TYR A 50 -1.26 -9.52 12.09
C TYR A 50 -0.69 -8.10 11.95
N LEU A 51 -1.42 -7.19 11.28
CA LEU A 51 -1.03 -5.80 11.17
C LEU A 51 -0.86 -5.18 12.56
N PHE A 52 0.33 -4.65 12.83
CA PHE A 52 0.70 -4.06 14.13
C PHE A 52 0.37 -4.95 15.33
N TYR A 53 0.56 -6.26 15.20
CA TYR A 53 0.09 -7.25 16.16
C TYR A 53 0.55 -6.95 17.59
N ASP A 54 1.83 -6.66 17.81
CA ASP A 54 2.40 -6.41 19.14
C ASP A 54 1.90 -5.08 19.75
N TRP A 55 1.42 -4.16 18.92
CA TRP A 55 0.79 -2.92 19.37
C TRP A 55 -0.71 -3.08 19.62
N ARG A 56 -1.36 -3.95 18.84
CA ARG A 56 -2.82 -4.17 18.91
C ARG A 56 -3.25 -5.11 20.02
N TYR A 57 -2.40 -6.05 20.38
CA TYR A 57 -2.75 -7.11 21.31
C TYR A 57 -1.80 -7.15 22.53
N ASP A 58 -2.32 -7.60 23.67
CA ASP A 58 -1.53 -7.94 24.86
C ASP A 58 -1.00 -9.38 24.79
N GLU A 59 -0.27 -9.81 25.84
CA GLU A 59 0.29 -11.17 25.96
C GLU A 59 -0.78 -12.28 26.01
N ASN A 60 -2.03 -11.92 26.30
CA ASN A 60 -3.18 -12.84 26.35
C ASN A 60 -4.04 -12.74 25.07
N GLU A 61 -3.53 -12.10 24.03
CA GLU A 61 -4.23 -11.85 22.74
C GLU A 61 -5.50 -10.99 22.87
N ASN A 62 -5.66 -10.22 23.95
CA ASN A 62 -6.75 -9.27 24.06
C ASN A 62 -6.38 -7.95 23.35
N GLN A 63 -7.36 -7.32 22.71
CA GLN A 63 -7.17 -6.03 22.07
C GLN A 63 -6.89 -4.93 23.09
N LYS A 64 -5.79 -4.21 22.89
CA LYS A 64 -5.45 -3.02 23.67
C LYS A 64 -6.37 -1.88 23.28
N GLN A 65 -7.11 -1.34 24.26
CA GLN A 65 -8.13 -0.31 24.03
C GLN A 65 -7.55 1.05 23.60
N ASP A 66 -6.29 1.29 23.91
CA ASP A 66 -5.58 2.54 23.65
C ASP A 66 -4.90 2.59 22.27
N PHE A 67 -4.93 1.49 21.50
CA PHE A 67 -4.36 1.48 20.17
C PHE A 67 -5.37 1.87 19.10
N VAL A 68 -5.02 2.83 18.27
CA VAL A 68 -5.93 3.49 17.30
C VAL A 68 -6.65 2.52 16.37
N LEU A 69 -6.00 1.44 15.89
CA LEU A 69 -6.63 0.47 15.00
C LEU A 69 -7.68 -0.41 15.69
N ASN A 70 -7.72 -0.42 17.03
CA ASN A 70 -8.72 -1.15 17.79
C ASN A 70 -9.95 -0.29 18.11
N ASP A 71 -9.91 1.02 17.83
CA ASP A 71 -11.07 1.89 17.92
C ASP A 71 -12.03 1.63 16.75
N LYS A 72 -13.28 1.33 17.09
CA LYS A 72 -14.36 1.08 16.11
C LYS A 72 -14.56 2.22 15.11
N LYS A 73 -14.22 3.44 15.49
CA LYS A 73 -14.27 4.62 14.63
C LYS A 73 -13.48 4.42 13.34
N TYR A 74 -12.33 3.73 13.39
CA TYR A 74 -11.41 3.61 12.27
C TYR A 74 -11.51 2.29 11.49
N GLN A 75 -12.39 1.37 11.88
CA GLN A 75 -12.48 0.02 11.29
C GLN A 75 -12.68 -0.02 9.77
N ASN A 76 -13.31 1.01 9.19
CA ASN A 76 -13.55 1.10 7.75
C ASN A 76 -12.71 2.18 7.06
N SER A 77 -11.73 2.73 7.76
CA SER A 77 -10.79 3.68 7.18
C SER A 77 -9.90 2.98 6.15
N LYS A 78 -9.73 3.64 5.01
CA LYS A 78 -8.82 3.19 3.94
C LYS A 78 -7.54 4.02 3.88
N ILE A 79 -7.40 5.00 4.76
CA ILE A 79 -6.28 5.95 4.78
C ILE A 79 -5.59 5.88 6.12
N LEU A 80 -4.31 5.52 6.10
CA LEU A 80 -3.40 5.60 7.24
C LEU A 80 -2.55 6.88 7.12
N VAL A 81 -2.50 7.70 8.16
CA VAL A 81 -1.60 8.87 8.25
C VAL A 81 -0.62 8.63 9.37
N THR A 82 0.67 8.69 9.08
CA THR A 82 1.73 8.30 10.02
C THR A 82 2.91 9.27 9.97
N GLY A 83 3.91 9.07 10.81
CA GLY A 83 5.12 9.88 10.84
C GLY A 83 6.17 9.48 9.80
N GLU A 84 7.32 10.13 9.88
CA GLU A 84 8.43 9.96 8.95
C GLU A 84 9.04 8.55 8.96
N ASN A 85 9.74 8.22 7.85
CA ASN A 85 10.50 6.98 7.69
C ASN A 85 9.68 5.72 7.90
N PHE A 86 8.44 5.71 7.37
CA PHE A 86 7.54 4.57 7.49
C PHE A 86 7.98 3.39 6.60
N GLY A 87 7.89 2.18 7.14
CA GLY A 87 8.27 0.96 6.42
C GLY A 87 9.79 0.72 6.40
N CYS A 88 10.54 1.32 7.33
CA CYS A 88 11.98 1.10 7.45
C CYS A 88 12.30 -0.36 7.86
N GLY A 89 13.59 -0.67 7.94
CA GLY A 89 14.06 -2.02 8.30
C GLY A 89 14.21 -2.95 7.11
N SER A 90 13.81 -4.20 7.26
CA SER A 90 14.02 -5.23 6.23
C SER A 90 13.06 -5.06 5.05
N SER A 91 13.56 -5.37 3.83
CA SER A 91 12.72 -5.40 2.63
C SER A 91 11.68 -6.52 2.72
N ARG A 92 10.43 -6.17 3.08
CA ARG A 92 9.35 -7.15 3.25
C ARG A 92 8.07 -6.68 2.59
N GLU A 93 7.71 -7.37 1.55
CA GLU A 93 6.44 -7.15 0.87
C GLU A 93 5.23 -7.50 1.76
N HIS A 94 5.41 -8.43 2.70
CA HIS A 94 4.39 -8.83 3.70
C HIS A 94 3.85 -7.65 4.52
N ALA A 95 4.66 -6.61 4.76
CA ALA A 95 4.21 -5.40 5.45
C ALA A 95 3.13 -4.68 4.64
N VAL A 96 3.30 -4.58 3.32
CA VAL A 96 2.30 -3.98 2.42
C VAL A 96 1.06 -4.87 2.31
N TRP A 97 1.24 -6.19 2.21
CA TRP A 97 0.11 -7.14 2.19
C TRP A 97 -0.75 -7.04 3.45
N ALA A 98 -0.12 -6.88 4.63
CA ALA A 98 -0.87 -6.72 5.87
C ALA A 98 -1.68 -5.43 5.92
N LEU A 99 -1.13 -4.33 5.44
CA LEU A 99 -1.82 -3.04 5.35
C LEU A 99 -3.00 -3.12 4.39
N GLN A 100 -2.77 -3.67 3.19
CA GLN A 100 -3.80 -3.85 2.17
C GLN A 100 -4.92 -4.80 2.64
N ASP A 101 -4.56 -5.95 3.19
CA ASP A 101 -5.51 -6.98 3.65
C ASP A 101 -6.32 -6.50 4.88
N TYR A 102 -5.76 -5.58 5.67
CA TYR A 102 -6.50 -4.89 6.72
C TYR A 102 -7.51 -3.88 6.18
N GLY A 103 -7.27 -3.34 4.98
CA GLY A 103 -8.15 -2.41 4.28
C GLY A 103 -7.53 -1.05 3.94
N PHE A 104 -6.27 -0.79 4.29
CA PHE A 104 -5.60 0.44 3.90
C PHE A 104 -5.18 0.40 2.43
N LEU A 105 -5.65 1.38 1.68
CA LEU A 105 -5.31 1.58 0.26
C LEU A 105 -4.43 2.82 0.04
N VAL A 106 -4.36 3.70 1.02
CA VAL A 106 -3.53 4.92 1.00
C VAL A 106 -2.77 5.04 2.31
N ILE A 107 -1.50 5.37 2.21
CA ILE A 107 -0.65 5.69 3.36
C ILE A 107 -0.04 7.06 3.11
N ILE A 108 -0.18 7.97 4.08
CA ILE A 108 0.34 9.34 3.99
C ILE A 108 1.38 9.52 5.09
N ALA A 109 2.58 9.94 4.71
CA ALA A 109 3.69 10.16 5.62
C ALA A 109 4.61 11.27 5.12
N PRO A 110 5.48 11.85 5.98
CA PRO A 110 6.52 12.78 5.53
C PRO A 110 7.58 12.09 4.67
N SER A 111 7.86 10.81 4.91
CA SER A 111 8.79 10.00 4.12
C SER A 111 8.58 8.51 4.33
N PHE A 112 9.06 7.72 3.39
CA PHE A 112 9.03 6.26 3.42
C PHE A 112 10.42 5.68 3.20
N ALA A 113 10.65 4.44 3.63
CA ALA A 113 11.79 3.69 3.15
C ALA A 113 11.60 3.30 1.67
N ASP A 114 12.64 3.44 0.85
CA ASP A 114 12.59 3.29 -0.62
C ASP A 114 11.96 1.98 -1.08
N ILE A 115 12.35 0.88 -0.46
CA ILE A 115 11.85 -0.46 -0.83
C ILE A 115 10.38 -0.61 -0.45
N PHE A 116 9.97 -0.11 0.72
CA PHE A 116 8.58 -0.13 1.15
C PHE A 116 7.71 0.72 0.20
N TYR A 117 8.17 1.92 -0.14
CA TYR A 117 7.52 2.81 -1.10
C TYR A 117 7.28 2.12 -2.45
N SER A 118 8.33 1.47 -2.98
CA SER A 118 8.21 0.70 -4.23
C SER A 118 7.24 -0.47 -4.12
N ASN A 119 7.27 -1.22 -3.01
CA ASN A 119 6.37 -2.35 -2.78
C ASN A 119 4.91 -1.94 -2.67
N CYS A 120 4.62 -0.72 -2.20
CA CYS A 120 3.25 -0.20 -2.16
C CYS A 120 2.62 -0.19 -3.55
N PHE A 121 3.29 0.37 -4.56
CA PHE A 121 2.76 0.40 -5.93
C PHE A 121 2.59 -0.98 -6.54
N LYS A 122 3.50 -1.91 -6.27
CA LYS A 122 3.41 -3.31 -6.74
C LYS A 122 2.17 -4.04 -6.22
N ASN A 123 1.66 -3.60 -5.08
CA ASN A 123 0.53 -4.23 -4.39
C ASN A 123 -0.73 -3.35 -4.35
N GLY A 124 -0.81 -2.27 -5.12
CA GLY A 124 -2.02 -1.45 -5.21
C GLY A 124 -2.29 -0.53 -4.03
N VAL A 125 -1.29 -0.26 -3.22
CA VAL A 125 -1.35 0.73 -2.15
C VAL A 125 -0.71 2.02 -2.63
N LEU A 126 -1.36 3.16 -2.43
CA LEU A 126 -0.86 4.49 -2.79
C LEU A 126 -0.10 5.11 -1.61
N PRO A 127 1.24 5.19 -1.64
CA PRO A 127 2.00 5.99 -0.69
C PRO A 127 2.03 7.45 -1.16
N ILE A 128 1.70 8.38 -0.27
CA ILE A 128 1.72 9.84 -0.54
C ILE A 128 2.70 10.49 0.42
N GLU A 129 3.70 11.16 -0.13
CA GLU A 129 4.62 11.98 0.65
C GLU A 129 4.12 13.42 0.70
N LEU A 130 4.04 13.97 1.92
CA LEU A 130 3.66 15.37 2.15
C LEU A 130 4.61 15.98 3.20
N GLU A 131 4.72 17.30 3.19
CA GLU A 131 5.43 18.01 4.24
C GLU A 131 4.90 17.63 5.64
N GLU A 132 5.81 17.48 6.61
CA GLU A 132 5.50 17.09 8.00
C GLU A 132 4.34 17.91 8.60
N ARG A 133 4.37 19.24 8.40
CA ARG A 133 3.30 20.13 8.86
C ARG A 133 1.93 19.75 8.30
N MET A 134 1.87 19.28 7.05
CA MET A 134 0.64 18.90 6.40
C MET A 134 0.17 17.53 6.93
N VAL A 135 1.09 16.60 7.13
CA VAL A 135 0.80 15.30 7.73
C VAL A 135 0.22 15.46 9.14
N GLU A 136 0.85 16.31 9.97
CA GLU A 136 0.33 16.61 11.31
C GLU A 136 -1.08 17.20 11.28
N LYS A 137 -1.36 18.09 10.34
CA LYS A 137 -2.71 18.65 10.17
C LYS A 137 -3.72 17.55 9.81
N LEU A 138 -3.35 16.63 8.93
CA LEU A 138 -4.21 15.52 8.49
C LEU A 138 -4.47 14.50 9.62
N LYS A 139 -3.52 14.25 10.52
CA LYS A 139 -3.74 13.40 11.70
C LYS A 139 -4.87 13.92 12.60
N HIS A 140 -5.06 15.24 12.63
CA HIS A 140 -6.09 15.90 13.41
C HIS A 140 -7.38 16.20 12.63
N GLU A 141 -7.46 15.81 11.35
CA GLU A 141 -8.66 15.99 10.54
C GLU A 141 -9.82 15.14 11.07
N SER A 142 -10.92 15.79 11.39
CA SER A 142 -12.11 15.13 11.94
C SER A 142 -13.10 14.67 10.87
N GLY A 143 -12.87 15.06 9.62
CA GLY A 143 -13.75 14.79 8.48
C GLY A 143 -13.27 13.64 7.61
N GLU A 144 -14.01 13.43 6.53
CA GLU A 144 -13.57 12.54 5.47
C GLU A 144 -12.54 13.26 4.60
N LEU A 145 -11.55 12.49 4.18
CA LEU A 145 -10.56 12.87 3.19
C LEU A 145 -10.90 12.18 1.87
N GLU A 146 -10.89 12.94 0.77
CA GLU A 146 -11.04 12.39 -0.57
C GLU A 146 -9.68 12.36 -1.26
N ILE A 147 -9.31 11.20 -1.81
CA ILE A 147 -8.10 11.01 -2.61
C ILE A 147 -8.50 10.85 -4.06
N ASP A 148 -8.07 11.77 -4.90
CA ASP A 148 -8.24 11.77 -6.34
C ASP A 148 -6.87 11.54 -7.01
N LEU A 149 -6.58 10.28 -7.30
CA LEU A 149 -5.31 9.89 -7.91
C LEU A 149 -5.18 10.42 -9.34
N GLU A 150 -6.28 10.50 -10.09
CA GLU A 150 -6.27 10.98 -11.48
C GLU A 150 -5.81 12.44 -11.56
N ASN A 151 -6.27 13.28 -10.65
CA ASN A 151 -5.88 14.68 -10.55
C ASN A 151 -4.72 14.91 -9.59
N GLN A 152 -4.23 13.87 -8.90
CA GLN A 152 -3.18 13.94 -7.86
C GLN A 152 -3.48 15.00 -6.80
N VAL A 153 -4.68 14.94 -6.27
CA VAL A 153 -5.17 15.90 -5.29
C VAL A 153 -5.85 15.18 -4.14
N LEU A 154 -5.62 15.69 -2.96
CA LEU A 154 -6.18 15.28 -1.69
C LEU A 154 -7.11 16.39 -1.22
N LYS A 155 -8.37 16.08 -0.94
CA LYS A 155 -9.37 17.08 -0.58
C LYS A 155 -9.88 16.87 0.83
N THR A 156 -9.74 17.89 1.65
CA THR A 156 -10.44 18.02 2.93
C THR A 156 -11.73 18.82 2.74
N LYS A 157 -12.44 19.10 3.83
CA LYS A 157 -13.59 20.00 3.77
C LYS A 157 -13.25 21.46 3.41
N THR A 158 -12.00 21.87 3.67
CA THR A 158 -11.58 23.26 3.63
C THR A 158 -10.51 23.58 2.61
N GLU A 159 -9.79 22.57 2.11
CA GLU A 159 -8.67 22.78 1.21
C GLU A 159 -8.44 21.60 0.26
N GLU A 160 -7.74 21.89 -0.83
CA GLU A 160 -7.19 20.90 -1.76
C GLU A 160 -5.66 20.91 -1.65
N ILE A 161 -5.06 19.74 -1.46
CA ILE A 161 -3.63 19.55 -1.26
C ILE A 161 -3.12 18.72 -2.44
N PRO A 162 -2.27 19.27 -3.31
CA PRO A 162 -1.66 18.49 -4.38
C PRO A 162 -0.60 17.53 -3.82
N PHE A 163 -0.44 16.39 -4.49
CA PHE A 163 0.66 15.47 -4.24
C PHE A 163 1.27 14.99 -5.56
N GLU A 164 2.50 14.55 -5.51
CA GLU A 164 3.22 14.12 -6.70
C GLU A 164 3.59 12.64 -6.62
N ILE A 165 3.34 11.92 -7.70
CA ILE A 165 3.89 10.59 -7.97
C ILE A 165 4.32 10.52 -9.43
N SER A 166 5.22 9.60 -9.78
CA SER A 166 5.66 9.48 -11.15
C SER A 166 4.51 9.07 -12.09
N PRO A 167 4.51 9.50 -13.36
CA PRO A 167 3.49 9.10 -14.33
C PRO A 167 3.35 7.58 -14.47
N TYR A 168 4.45 6.86 -14.34
CA TYR A 168 4.49 5.41 -14.41
C TYR A 168 3.76 4.76 -13.20
N GLN A 169 4.04 5.22 -11.98
CA GLN A 169 3.39 4.74 -10.76
C GLN A 169 1.88 5.04 -10.78
N LYS A 170 1.51 6.23 -11.27
CA LYS A 170 0.12 6.61 -11.46
C LYS A 170 -0.62 5.67 -12.41
N MET A 171 -0.02 5.37 -13.56
CA MET A 171 -0.58 4.44 -14.55
C MET A 171 -0.78 3.04 -13.93
N ILE A 172 0.23 2.49 -13.24
CA ILE A 172 0.14 1.19 -12.57
C ILE A 172 -1.08 1.10 -11.67
N LEU A 173 -1.28 2.09 -10.81
CA LEU A 173 -2.40 2.10 -9.87
C LEU A 173 -3.75 2.29 -10.58
N LEU A 174 -3.85 3.24 -11.52
CA LEU A 174 -5.12 3.53 -12.22
C LEU A 174 -5.58 2.36 -13.09
N GLU A 175 -4.65 1.63 -13.70
CA GLU A 175 -4.96 0.49 -14.56
C GLU A 175 -4.97 -0.85 -13.81
N GLY A 176 -4.52 -0.87 -12.55
CA GLY A 176 -4.44 -2.10 -11.75
C GLY A 176 -3.42 -3.10 -12.31
N LEU A 177 -2.28 -2.62 -12.79
CA LEU A 177 -1.26 -3.44 -13.44
C LEU A 177 -0.27 -4.01 -12.44
N ASP A 178 -0.32 -5.32 -12.21
CA ASP A 178 0.77 -6.02 -11.54
C ASP A 178 1.99 -6.24 -12.49
N GLU A 179 3.10 -6.76 -11.97
CA GLU A 179 4.32 -6.98 -12.76
C GLU A 179 4.10 -7.93 -13.96
N ILE A 180 3.18 -8.87 -13.84
CA ILE A 180 2.84 -9.81 -14.92
C ILE A 180 2.01 -9.10 -16.00
N ALA A 181 0.97 -8.37 -15.60
CA ALA A 181 0.13 -7.61 -16.52
C ALA A 181 0.94 -6.58 -17.31
N GLN A 182 1.91 -5.91 -16.66
CA GLN A 182 2.85 -4.99 -17.33
C GLN A 182 3.69 -5.70 -18.40
N THR A 183 4.19 -6.91 -18.10
CA THR A 183 4.97 -7.71 -19.06
C THR A 183 4.11 -8.16 -20.23
N LEU A 184 2.86 -8.58 -19.98
CA LEU A 184 1.91 -9.00 -21.00
C LEU A 184 1.53 -7.88 -21.98
N GLN A 185 1.55 -6.62 -21.56
CA GLN A 185 1.38 -5.48 -22.48
C GLN A 185 2.49 -5.40 -23.55
N LEU A 186 3.63 -6.05 -23.32
CA LEU A 186 4.75 -6.10 -24.26
C LEU A 186 4.83 -7.43 -25.03
N GLU A 187 3.83 -8.29 -24.94
CA GLU A 187 3.84 -9.65 -25.50
C GLU A 187 4.19 -9.66 -27.00
N ASP A 188 3.61 -8.76 -27.80
CA ASP A 188 3.90 -8.68 -29.22
C ASP A 188 5.37 -8.37 -29.50
N LYS A 189 5.96 -7.45 -28.71
CA LYS A 189 7.38 -7.09 -28.83
C LYS A 189 8.30 -8.21 -28.38
N ILE A 190 7.92 -8.91 -27.31
CA ILE A 190 8.65 -10.07 -26.80
C ILE A 190 8.62 -11.19 -27.85
N SER A 191 7.46 -11.51 -28.38
CA SER A 191 7.27 -12.53 -29.41
C SER A 191 8.05 -12.19 -30.70
N GLU A 192 8.10 -10.92 -31.09
CA GLU A 192 8.91 -10.47 -32.24
C GLU A 192 10.40 -10.64 -31.97
N PHE A 193 10.87 -10.25 -30.78
CA PHE A 193 12.25 -10.43 -30.35
C PHE A 193 12.65 -11.91 -30.33
N GLU A 194 11.82 -12.79 -29.77
CA GLU A 194 12.06 -14.23 -29.73
C GLU A 194 12.18 -14.85 -31.12
N LYS A 195 11.35 -14.45 -32.09
CA LYS A 195 11.43 -14.92 -33.48
C LYS A 195 12.74 -14.56 -34.17
N HIS A 196 13.36 -13.44 -33.78
CA HIS A 196 14.62 -12.98 -34.37
C HIS A 196 15.85 -13.32 -33.51
N SER A 197 15.64 -13.75 -32.30
CA SER A 197 16.71 -14.13 -31.38
C SER A 197 17.29 -15.50 -31.76
N LYS A 198 18.63 -15.58 -31.88
CA LYS A 198 19.38 -16.83 -32.08
C LYS A 198 19.69 -17.56 -30.77
N ILE A 199 18.95 -17.30 -29.70
CA ILE A 199 19.12 -18.01 -28.43
C ILE A 199 18.63 -19.45 -28.66
N PRO A 200 19.46 -20.50 -28.46
CA PRO A 200 19.02 -21.87 -28.59
C PRO A 200 17.86 -22.11 -27.60
N SER A 201 16.75 -22.64 -28.09
CA SER A 201 15.69 -23.14 -27.23
C SER A 201 16.25 -24.20 -26.32
N VAL A 202 16.39 -23.91 -25.05
CA VAL A 202 16.69 -24.94 -24.04
C VAL A 202 15.38 -25.74 -23.89
N LEU A 203 15.40 -26.92 -24.51
CA LEU A 203 14.39 -27.96 -24.29
C LEU A 203 14.59 -28.61 -22.93
#